data_0f14390bc8e2cd5a11550bbf8b9f9a68
#
_entry.id   0f14390bc8e2cd5a11550bbf8b9f9a68
#
_cell.length_a   1.000
_cell.length_b   1.000
_cell.length_c   1.000
_cell.angle_alpha   90.00
_cell.angle_beta   90.00
_cell.angle_gamma   90.00
#
_symmetry.space_group_name_H-M   'P 1'
#
loop_
_entity.id
_entity.type
_entity.pdbx_description
1 polymer ?
#
loop_
_entity_poly.entity_id
_entity_poly.type
_entity_poly.pdbx_seq_one_letter_code
_entity_poly.pdbx_strand_id
1 'polypeptide(L)'
;MTKYREILRLSSLGLSQQSIADSCNVSKKTVNRVLRRAKELDISWPLDESDTDAVLAEKFFPSANQITSNKRMPDYAYIRKELLRNGVSKKLLWTEYMEDCRANGDEPLMYSQFCYHIQQDEQKRRATMHINRKPGEQVEVDWAGDPATIIDPDTGEILKAYIFVGVMTYSQYAFVEAFLDMKQKSWITAHVHMYEFFGGAARILVPDNCKTAVVHNGGWKGQQINETYQEMAEHYGTAIIPARVRTPKDKPNAEGTVRNISTWITAALRNEQFFSLAELNRAIREKLEQFNRKLFQKKEGSRLDLFLED
;
A
#
# COMPACT_ATOMS: atom_id res chain seq x y z
N MET A 1 -18.14 21.90 -4.83
CA MET A 1 -19.22 22.17 -3.84
C MET A 1 -20.45 22.69 -4.60
N THR A 2 -21.65 22.22 -4.31
CA THR A 2 -22.86 22.67 -5.03
C THR A 2 -23.22 24.08 -4.63
N LYS A 3 -23.46 24.96 -5.60
CA LYS A 3 -23.80 26.39 -5.40
C LYS A 3 -25.29 26.57 -5.14
N TYR A 4 -25.76 26.24 -3.95
CA TYR A 4 -27.20 26.26 -3.60
C TYR A 4 -27.80 27.66 -3.69
N ARG A 5 -27.10 28.70 -3.18
CA ARG A 5 -27.54 30.09 -3.25
C ARG A 5 -27.74 30.53 -4.69
N GLU A 6 -26.79 30.20 -5.59
CA GLU A 6 -26.87 30.58 -6.99
C GLU A 6 -28.01 29.86 -7.73
N ILE A 7 -28.27 28.59 -7.42
CA ILE A 7 -29.41 27.85 -7.97
C ILE A 7 -30.72 28.53 -7.61
N LEU A 8 -30.90 28.96 -6.35
CA LEU A 8 -32.12 29.65 -5.90
C LEU A 8 -32.25 31.04 -6.52
N ARG A 9 -31.14 31.79 -6.62
CA ARG A 9 -31.12 33.10 -7.28
C ARG A 9 -31.52 33.01 -8.75
N LEU A 10 -30.92 32.09 -9.50
CA LEU A 10 -31.24 31.91 -10.92
C LEU A 10 -32.67 31.42 -11.14
N SER A 11 -33.19 30.62 -10.21
CA SER A 11 -34.59 30.17 -10.23
C SER A 11 -35.57 31.35 -9.99
N SER A 12 -35.23 32.28 -9.11
CA SER A 12 -36.08 33.48 -8.87
C SER A 12 -36.13 34.43 -10.07
N LEU A 13 -35.10 34.38 -10.95
CA LEU A 13 -35.09 35.11 -12.22
C LEU A 13 -35.89 34.42 -13.33
N GLY A 14 -36.56 33.32 -13.05
CA GLY A 14 -37.37 32.60 -14.02
C GLY A 14 -36.62 31.73 -15.05
N LEU A 15 -35.32 31.47 -14.82
CA LEU A 15 -34.52 30.67 -15.74
C LEU A 15 -34.94 29.20 -15.73
N SER A 16 -34.80 28.53 -16.89
CA SER A 16 -35.10 27.11 -17.02
C SER A 16 -34.15 26.25 -16.18
N GLN A 17 -34.61 25.11 -15.67
CA GLN A 17 -33.76 24.19 -14.92
C GLN A 17 -32.51 23.73 -15.70
N GLN A 18 -32.60 23.66 -17.03
CA GLN A 18 -31.46 23.32 -17.87
C GLN A 18 -30.44 24.46 -17.89
N SER A 19 -30.88 25.70 -18.09
CA SER A 19 -30.02 26.89 -18.07
C SER A 19 -29.32 27.06 -16.69
N ILE A 20 -30.03 26.77 -15.61
CA ILE A 20 -29.46 26.79 -14.24
C ILE A 20 -28.42 25.71 -14.08
N ALA A 21 -28.67 24.49 -14.58
CA ALA A 21 -27.74 23.40 -14.53
C ALA A 21 -26.42 23.71 -15.26
N ASP A 22 -26.52 24.26 -16.44
CA ASP A 22 -25.37 24.67 -17.27
C ASP A 22 -24.58 25.81 -16.61
N SER A 23 -25.27 26.83 -16.08
CA SER A 23 -24.64 27.97 -15.40
C SER A 23 -23.91 27.57 -14.11
N CYS A 24 -24.49 26.66 -13.33
CA CYS A 24 -23.91 26.21 -12.06
C CYS A 24 -22.95 25.03 -12.22
N ASN A 25 -22.79 24.50 -13.42
CA ASN A 25 -22.03 23.29 -13.72
C ASN A 25 -22.46 22.07 -12.86
N VAL A 26 -23.75 21.83 -12.80
CA VAL A 26 -24.38 20.71 -12.09
C VAL A 26 -25.38 19.98 -12.98
N SER A 27 -25.79 18.78 -12.59
CA SER A 27 -26.82 18.06 -13.36
C SER A 27 -28.21 18.68 -13.18
N LYS A 28 -29.06 18.64 -14.22
CA LYS A 28 -30.48 19.04 -14.13
C LYS A 28 -31.21 18.32 -12.99
N LYS A 29 -30.87 17.05 -12.74
CA LYS A 29 -31.39 16.27 -11.62
C LYS A 29 -31.04 16.90 -10.27
N THR A 30 -29.82 17.45 -10.13
CA THR A 30 -29.40 18.19 -8.93
C THR A 30 -30.21 19.44 -8.74
N VAL A 31 -30.37 20.25 -9.79
CA VAL A 31 -31.20 21.49 -9.75
C VAL A 31 -32.64 21.16 -9.32
N ASN A 32 -33.28 20.19 -9.96
CA ASN A 32 -34.65 19.77 -9.61
C ASN A 32 -34.73 19.36 -8.13
N ARG A 33 -33.78 18.54 -7.65
CA ARG A 33 -33.79 18.10 -6.25
C ARG A 33 -33.62 19.25 -5.27
N VAL A 34 -32.77 20.24 -5.58
CA VAL A 34 -32.56 21.43 -4.75
C VAL A 34 -33.81 22.28 -4.71
N LEU A 35 -34.41 22.61 -5.87
CA LEU A 35 -35.61 23.43 -5.95
C LEU A 35 -36.84 22.77 -5.29
N ARG A 36 -37.02 21.47 -5.44
CA ARG A 36 -38.05 20.72 -4.74
C ARG A 36 -37.89 20.81 -3.23
N ARG A 37 -36.62 20.62 -2.75
CA ARG A 37 -36.37 20.65 -1.32
C ARG A 37 -36.50 22.08 -0.74
N ALA A 38 -36.09 23.09 -1.50
CA ALA A 38 -36.30 24.48 -1.12
C ALA A 38 -37.79 24.81 -0.96
N LYS A 39 -38.66 24.34 -1.89
CA LYS A 39 -40.10 24.48 -1.81
C LYS A 39 -40.70 23.74 -0.61
N GLU A 40 -40.21 22.53 -0.30
CA GLU A 40 -40.68 21.77 0.88
C GLU A 40 -40.33 22.45 2.20
N LEU A 41 -39.26 23.21 2.26
CA LEU A 41 -38.77 23.91 3.46
C LEU A 41 -39.14 25.40 3.50
N ASP A 42 -39.94 25.85 2.52
CA ASP A 42 -40.36 27.25 2.34
C ASP A 42 -39.16 28.25 2.28
N ILE A 43 -38.07 27.82 1.65
CA ILE A 43 -36.86 28.63 1.46
C ILE A 43 -36.89 29.20 0.05
N SER A 44 -36.93 30.53 -0.05
CA SER A 44 -36.97 31.25 -1.33
C SER A 44 -35.96 32.39 -1.36
N TRP A 45 -35.64 32.89 -2.56
CA TRP A 45 -34.83 34.08 -2.75
C TRP A 45 -35.68 35.35 -2.48
N PRO A 46 -35.14 36.41 -1.81
CA PRO A 46 -33.75 36.53 -1.34
C PRO A 46 -33.45 35.77 -0.05
N LEU A 47 -32.21 35.32 0.10
CA LEU A 47 -31.70 34.60 1.25
C LEU A 47 -30.93 35.55 2.19
N ASP A 48 -30.98 35.26 3.49
CA ASP A 48 -30.16 35.96 4.47
C ASP A 48 -28.65 35.74 4.23
N GLU A 49 -27.82 36.67 4.70
CA GLU A 49 -26.35 36.53 4.60
C GLU A 49 -25.84 35.31 5.34
N SER A 50 -26.51 34.91 6.40
CA SER A 50 -26.21 33.68 7.19
C SER A 50 -26.48 32.37 6.46
N ASP A 51 -27.33 32.35 5.42
CA ASP A 51 -27.67 31.17 4.64
C ASP A 51 -26.59 30.86 3.60
N THR A 52 -25.41 30.49 4.06
CA THR A 52 -24.29 30.09 3.18
C THR A 52 -24.59 28.77 2.46
N ASP A 53 -23.86 28.44 1.40
CA ASP A 53 -23.99 27.17 0.69
C ASP A 53 -23.78 25.94 1.61
N ALA A 54 -22.96 26.08 2.64
CA ALA A 54 -22.74 25.05 3.65
C ALA A 54 -23.98 24.83 4.55
N VAL A 55 -24.58 25.92 5.01
CA VAL A 55 -25.80 25.90 5.84
C VAL A 55 -26.98 25.35 5.02
N LEU A 56 -27.12 25.80 3.77
CA LEU A 56 -28.16 25.30 2.87
C LEU A 56 -27.97 23.82 2.53
N ALA A 57 -26.71 23.36 2.38
CA ALA A 57 -26.43 21.94 2.19
C ALA A 57 -26.98 21.10 3.34
N GLU A 58 -26.77 21.54 4.56
CA GLU A 58 -27.21 20.81 5.76
C GLU A 58 -28.73 20.91 5.94
N LYS A 59 -29.35 22.07 5.66
CA LYS A 59 -30.82 22.23 5.67
C LYS A 59 -31.52 21.39 4.61
N PHE A 60 -31.00 21.38 3.37
CA PHE A 60 -31.64 20.64 2.26
C PHE A 60 -31.39 19.14 2.32
N PHE A 61 -30.18 18.76 2.70
CA PHE A 61 -29.72 17.37 2.67
C PHE A 61 -28.91 17.09 3.95
N PRO A 62 -29.60 17.05 5.12
CA PRO A 62 -28.91 16.70 6.35
C PRO A 62 -28.15 15.39 6.14
N SER A 63 -26.86 15.39 6.48
CA SER A 63 -26.00 14.22 6.33
C SER A 63 -26.69 13.04 6.98
N ALA A 64 -26.87 11.95 6.25
CA ALA A 64 -27.43 10.70 6.75
C ALA A 64 -26.67 10.11 7.96
N ASN A 65 -25.55 10.72 8.34
CA ASN A 65 -24.78 10.43 9.55
C ASN A 65 -25.45 10.89 10.86
N GLN A 66 -26.61 11.57 10.81
CA GLN A 66 -27.41 11.90 12.00
C GLN A 66 -28.70 11.09 12.12
N ILE A 67 -28.89 10.05 11.32
CA ILE A 67 -29.74 8.96 11.77
C ILE A 67 -28.93 8.29 12.87
N THR A 68 -29.13 8.69 14.12
CA THR A 68 -28.75 7.90 15.28
C THR A 68 -29.50 6.58 15.12
N SER A 69 -28.91 5.63 14.40
CA SER A 69 -29.41 4.27 14.43
C SER A 69 -29.25 3.84 15.89
N ASN A 70 -30.33 3.47 16.56
CA ASN A 70 -30.32 2.86 17.90
C ASN A 70 -29.52 1.53 17.93
N LYS A 71 -28.74 1.27 16.88
CA LYS A 71 -27.91 0.08 16.72
C LYS A 71 -26.70 0.18 17.60
N ARG A 72 -26.52 -0.83 18.42
CA ARG A 72 -25.33 -0.97 19.27
C ARG A 72 -24.07 -1.07 18.42
N MET A 73 -23.10 -0.22 18.67
CA MET A 73 -21.82 -0.29 17.99
C MET A 73 -20.96 -1.40 18.58
N PRO A 74 -20.17 -2.13 17.77
CA PRO A 74 -19.30 -3.19 18.27
C PRO A 74 -18.14 -2.63 19.10
N ASP A 75 -17.66 -3.41 20.08
CA ASP A 75 -16.42 -3.10 20.79
C ASP A 75 -15.21 -3.42 19.90
N TYR A 76 -14.66 -2.38 19.30
CA TYR A 76 -13.51 -2.51 18.39
C TYR A 76 -12.24 -2.97 19.10
N ALA A 77 -12.08 -2.68 20.42
CA ALA A 77 -10.91 -3.11 21.16
C ALA A 77 -10.93 -4.62 21.40
N TYR A 78 -12.08 -5.12 21.81
CA TYR A 78 -12.32 -6.56 21.96
C TYR A 78 -12.14 -7.31 20.65
N ILE A 79 -12.79 -6.85 19.56
CA ILE A 79 -12.73 -7.50 18.26
C ILE A 79 -11.28 -7.61 17.76
N ARG A 80 -10.48 -6.56 17.90
CA ARG A 80 -9.07 -6.60 17.48
C ARG A 80 -8.25 -7.61 18.27
N LYS A 81 -8.49 -7.68 19.58
CA LYS A 81 -7.79 -8.63 20.45
C LYS A 81 -8.12 -10.06 20.06
N GLU A 82 -9.39 -10.34 19.82
CA GLU A 82 -9.85 -11.68 19.49
C GLU A 82 -9.43 -12.12 18.07
N LEU A 83 -9.40 -11.21 17.08
CA LEU A 83 -8.92 -11.54 15.72
C LEU A 83 -7.43 -11.95 15.68
N LEU A 84 -6.66 -11.71 16.73
CA LEU A 84 -5.27 -12.20 16.85
C LEU A 84 -5.18 -13.68 17.27
N ARG A 85 -6.28 -14.28 17.74
CA ARG A 85 -6.33 -15.68 18.13
C ARG A 85 -6.55 -16.60 16.94
N ASN A 86 -5.86 -17.75 16.93
CA ASN A 86 -6.03 -18.74 15.87
C ASN A 86 -7.49 -19.25 15.81
N GLY A 87 -8.05 -19.29 14.61
CA GLY A 87 -9.40 -19.79 14.35
C GLY A 87 -10.53 -18.78 14.57
N VAL A 88 -10.26 -17.60 15.12
CA VAL A 88 -11.27 -16.55 15.29
C VAL A 88 -11.47 -15.79 13.98
N SER A 89 -12.72 -15.74 13.52
CA SER A 89 -13.10 -15.06 12.29
C SER A 89 -14.06 -13.89 12.56
N LYS A 90 -14.10 -12.91 11.64
CA LYS A 90 -15.08 -11.80 11.71
C LYS A 90 -16.53 -12.31 11.76
N LYS A 91 -16.81 -13.48 11.17
CA LYS A 91 -18.15 -14.09 11.18
C LYS A 91 -18.49 -14.63 12.57
N LEU A 92 -17.55 -15.28 13.25
CA LEU A 92 -17.74 -15.75 14.62
C LEU A 92 -18.01 -14.57 15.57
N LEU A 93 -17.17 -13.54 15.54
CA LEU A 93 -17.31 -12.36 16.38
C LEU A 93 -18.62 -11.59 16.11
N TRP A 94 -19.12 -11.60 14.86
CA TRP A 94 -20.41 -11.02 14.55
C TRP A 94 -21.55 -11.87 15.14
N THR A 95 -21.45 -13.20 15.16
CA THR A 95 -22.46 -14.07 15.78
C THR A 95 -22.53 -13.82 17.30
N GLU A 96 -21.38 -13.76 17.98
CA GLU A 96 -21.30 -13.43 19.42
C GLU A 96 -21.88 -12.04 19.72
N TYR A 97 -21.54 -11.04 18.90
CA TYR A 97 -22.10 -9.69 19.01
C TYR A 97 -23.64 -9.68 18.82
N MET A 98 -24.19 -10.48 17.90
CA MET A 98 -25.63 -10.61 17.70
C MET A 98 -26.33 -11.23 18.90
N GLU A 99 -25.70 -12.23 19.53
CA GLU A 99 -26.23 -12.89 20.74
C GLU A 99 -26.23 -11.91 21.93
N ASP A 100 -25.15 -11.16 22.11
CA ASP A 100 -25.02 -10.15 23.16
C ASP A 100 -26.04 -8.99 22.97
N CYS A 101 -26.23 -8.51 21.76
CA CYS A 101 -27.28 -7.52 21.48
C CYS A 101 -28.70 -8.04 21.83
N ARG A 102 -29.00 -9.29 21.47
CA ARG A 102 -30.29 -9.90 21.79
C ARG A 102 -30.51 -10.04 23.30
N ALA A 103 -29.46 -10.44 24.03
CA ALA A 103 -29.53 -10.57 25.50
C ALA A 103 -29.79 -9.22 26.18
N ASN A 104 -29.28 -8.12 25.62
CA ASN A 104 -29.44 -6.78 26.18
C ASN A 104 -30.61 -5.99 25.58
N GLY A 105 -31.37 -6.54 24.59
CA GLY A 105 -32.46 -5.86 23.93
C GLY A 105 -32.04 -4.76 22.96
N ASP A 106 -30.77 -4.77 22.52
CA ASP A 106 -30.18 -3.80 21.59
C ASP A 106 -30.46 -4.20 20.12
N GLU A 107 -30.56 -3.22 19.23
CA GLU A 107 -30.65 -3.49 17.79
C GLU A 107 -29.25 -3.74 17.19
N PRO A 108 -28.98 -4.94 16.62
CA PRO A 108 -27.66 -5.27 16.08
C PRO A 108 -27.45 -4.73 14.68
N LEU A 109 -26.16 -4.57 14.31
CA LEU A 109 -25.72 -4.32 12.94
C LEU A 109 -25.84 -5.59 12.09
N MET A 110 -26.23 -5.46 10.83
CA MET A 110 -26.09 -6.53 9.83
C MET A 110 -24.61 -6.83 9.58
N TYR A 111 -24.29 -8.05 9.17
CA TYR A 111 -22.90 -8.49 8.97
C TYR A 111 -22.05 -7.56 8.09
N SER A 112 -22.63 -7.07 7.00
CA SER A 112 -21.96 -6.11 6.11
C SER A 112 -21.64 -4.78 6.79
N GLN A 113 -22.59 -4.26 7.61
CA GLN A 113 -22.38 -3.03 8.39
C GLN A 113 -21.32 -3.24 9.49
N PHE A 114 -21.38 -4.37 10.18
CA PHE A 114 -20.37 -4.75 11.18
C PHE A 114 -18.97 -4.79 10.58
N CYS A 115 -18.78 -5.47 9.44
CA CYS A 115 -17.51 -5.50 8.73
C CYS A 115 -17.06 -4.12 8.24
N TYR A 116 -17.98 -3.30 7.73
CA TYR A 116 -17.72 -1.93 7.31
C TYR A 116 -17.19 -1.07 8.46
N HIS A 117 -17.83 -1.11 9.62
CA HIS A 117 -17.41 -0.33 10.79
C HIS A 117 -16.04 -0.78 11.33
N ILE A 118 -15.77 -2.09 11.35
CA ILE A 118 -14.42 -2.60 11.69
C ILE A 118 -13.37 -2.08 10.72
N GLN A 119 -13.65 -2.11 9.42
CA GLN A 119 -12.74 -1.60 8.40
C GLN A 119 -12.48 -0.09 8.55
N GLN A 120 -13.52 0.68 8.89
CA GLN A 120 -13.37 2.12 9.16
C GLN A 120 -12.50 2.38 10.41
N ASP A 121 -12.66 1.60 11.50
CA ASP A 121 -11.79 1.71 12.68
C ASP A 121 -10.34 1.33 12.35
N GLU A 122 -10.14 0.26 11.57
CA GLU A 122 -8.83 -0.14 11.07
C GLU A 122 -8.18 0.97 10.22
N GLN A 123 -8.94 1.62 9.32
CA GLN A 123 -8.45 2.71 8.47
C GLN A 123 -8.07 3.96 9.28
N LYS A 124 -8.91 4.37 10.26
CA LYS A 124 -8.62 5.51 11.14
C LYS A 124 -7.35 5.30 11.97
N ARG A 125 -7.04 4.05 12.32
CA ARG A 125 -5.85 3.68 13.11
C ARG A 125 -4.63 3.37 12.25
N ARG A 126 -4.83 3.06 10.98
CA ARG A 126 -3.76 3.01 9.97
C ARG A 126 -3.34 4.46 9.64
N ALA A 127 -2.93 5.21 10.64
CA ALA A 127 -2.05 6.32 10.41
C ALA A 127 -0.78 5.72 9.79
N THR A 128 -0.73 5.64 8.48
CA THR A 128 0.49 5.33 7.73
C THR A 128 1.40 6.51 8.01
N MET A 129 2.35 6.30 8.92
CA MET A 129 3.44 7.22 9.11
C MET A 129 4.22 7.19 7.79
N HIS A 130 4.05 8.23 6.97
CA HIS A 130 4.91 8.44 5.83
C HIS A 130 6.31 8.69 6.39
N ILE A 131 7.15 7.66 6.33
CA ILE A 131 8.57 7.83 6.60
C ILE A 131 9.11 8.54 5.38
N ASN A 132 9.47 9.83 5.54
CA ASN A 132 10.16 10.59 4.51
C ASN A 132 11.56 9.98 4.35
N ARG A 133 11.76 9.23 3.28
CA ARG A 133 13.06 8.70 2.87
C ARG A 133 13.78 9.78 2.07
N LYS A 134 15.09 9.87 2.23
CA LYS A 134 15.94 10.77 1.46
C LYS A 134 16.58 10.02 0.29
N PRO A 135 16.85 10.71 -0.83
CA PRO A 135 17.64 10.15 -1.92
C PRO A 135 18.97 9.58 -1.43
N GLY A 136 19.42 8.45 -1.96
CA GLY A 136 20.69 7.79 -1.63
C GLY A 136 20.82 7.27 -0.18
N GLU A 137 19.76 7.40 0.64
CA GLU A 137 19.88 7.09 2.07
C GLU A 137 19.90 5.59 2.35
N GLN A 138 19.01 4.82 1.74
CA GLN A 138 18.77 3.44 2.15
C GLN A 138 18.41 2.53 0.99
N VAL A 139 19.01 1.33 0.97
CA VAL A 139 18.64 0.20 0.13
C VAL A 139 18.21 -0.97 1.01
N GLU A 140 17.09 -1.60 0.65
CA GLU A 140 16.58 -2.81 1.30
C GLU A 140 16.86 -4.00 0.39
N VAL A 141 17.36 -5.09 0.96
CA VAL A 141 17.75 -6.31 0.21
C VAL A 141 17.13 -7.55 0.81
N ASP A 142 16.74 -8.49 -0.07
CA ASP A 142 16.11 -9.74 0.32
C ASP A 142 16.28 -10.81 -0.77
N TRP A 143 16.09 -12.09 -0.39
CA TRP A 143 15.85 -13.17 -1.33
C TRP A 143 14.33 -13.29 -1.55
N ALA A 144 13.90 -13.31 -2.82
CA ALA A 144 12.48 -13.59 -3.12
C ALA A 144 12.10 -15.02 -2.67
N GLY A 145 10.87 -15.17 -2.15
CA GLY A 145 10.45 -16.43 -1.52
C GLY A 145 10.42 -17.63 -2.45
N ASP A 146 9.95 -17.46 -3.69
CA ASP A 146 9.83 -18.55 -4.66
C ASP A 146 10.98 -18.52 -5.68
N PRO A 147 11.80 -19.59 -5.78
CA PRO A 147 12.85 -19.69 -6.78
C PRO A 147 12.28 -19.86 -8.19
N ALA A 148 12.98 -19.31 -9.19
CA ALA A 148 12.77 -19.68 -10.58
C ALA A 148 13.39 -21.05 -10.89
N THR A 149 13.13 -21.58 -12.08
CA THR A 149 13.68 -22.85 -12.52
C THR A 149 14.48 -22.70 -13.80
N ILE A 150 15.57 -23.48 -13.91
CA ILE A 150 16.41 -23.64 -15.09
C ILE A 150 16.44 -25.13 -15.42
N ILE A 151 16.35 -25.48 -16.69
CA ILE A 151 16.47 -26.86 -17.16
C ILE A 151 17.90 -27.06 -17.68
N ASP A 152 18.61 -28.01 -17.09
CA ASP A 152 19.92 -28.41 -17.62
C ASP A 152 19.74 -29.02 -19.01
N PRO A 153 20.39 -28.48 -20.07
CA PRO A 153 20.16 -28.93 -21.43
C PRO A 153 20.69 -30.34 -21.72
N ASP A 154 21.66 -30.79 -20.93
CA ASP A 154 22.30 -32.11 -21.16
C ASP A 154 21.61 -33.25 -20.39
N THR A 155 21.16 -32.95 -19.17
CA THR A 155 20.57 -33.96 -18.27
C THR A 155 19.05 -33.85 -18.16
N GLY A 156 18.44 -32.71 -18.51
CA GLY A 156 17.03 -32.40 -18.30
C GLY A 156 16.69 -32.14 -16.82
N GLU A 157 17.67 -32.04 -15.94
CA GLU A 157 17.44 -31.77 -14.52
C GLU A 157 16.90 -30.35 -14.31
N ILE A 158 15.96 -30.22 -13.38
CA ILE A 158 15.38 -28.92 -13.00
C ILE A 158 16.20 -28.35 -11.83
N LEU A 159 16.95 -27.29 -12.11
CA LEU A 159 17.73 -26.55 -11.14
C LEU A 159 16.95 -25.35 -10.61
N LYS A 160 17.05 -25.11 -9.31
CA LYS A 160 16.47 -23.91 -8.67
C LYS A 160 17.39 -22.72 -8.83
N ALA A 161 16.82 -21.58 -9.22
CA ALA A 161 17.49 -20.30 -9.27
C ALA A 161 16.85 -19.34 -8.26
N TYR A 162 17.63 -18.89 -7.29
CA TYR A 162 17.20 -18.00 -6.21
C TYR A 162 17.33 -16.56 -6.65
N ILE A 163 16.29 -15.77 -6.40
CA ILE A 163 16.18 -14.40 -6.89
C ILE A 163 16.59 -13.42 -5.79
N PHE A 164 17.69 -12.72 -6.00
CA PHE A 164 18.10 -11.60 -5.15
C PHE A 164 17.39 -10.33 -5.60
N VAL A 165 16.93 -9.53 -4.64
CA VAL A 165 16.22 -8.28 -4.86
C VAL A 165 16.86 -7.19 -4.00
N GLY A 166 17.21 -6.06 -4.61
CA GLY A 166 17.61 -4.84 -3.93
C GLY A 166 16.73 -3.67 -4.35
N VAL A 167 16.27 -2.85 -3.40
CA VAL A 167 15.33 -1.75 -3.66
C VAL A 167 15.76 -0.49 -2.94
N MET A 168 16.00 0.58 -3.69
CA MET A 168 16.18 1.92 -3.13
C MET A 168 14.87 2.41 -2.50
N THR A 169 14.93 2.82 -1.23
CA THR A 169 13.69 3.09 -0.48
C THR A 169 12.99 4.39 -0.86
N TYR A 170 13.71 5.36 -1.41
CA TYR A 170 13.15 6.64 -1.88
C TYR A 170 12.49 6.49 -3.24
N SER A 171 13.24 6.08 -4.26
CA SER A 171 12.77 5.95 -5.65
C SER A 171 11.94 4.70 -5.91
N GLN A 172 12.08 3.66 -5.07
CA GLN A 172 11.63 2.29 -5.32
C GLN A 172 12.29 1.67 -6.57
N TYR A 173 13.42 2.23 -7.02
CA TYR A 173 14.21 1.68 -8.10
C TYR A 173 14.81 0.36 -7.66
N ALA A 174 14.66 -0.66 -8.48
CA ALA A 174 14.95 -2.03 -8.09
C ALA A 174 16.10 -2.64 -8.92
N PHE A 175 16.88 -3.49 -8.27
CA PHE A 175 17.81 -4.45 -8.86
C PHE A 175 17.32 -5.86 -8.59
N VAL A 176 17.42 -6.74 -9.59
CA VAL A 176 17.01 -8.15 -9.47
C VAL A 176 17.98 -9.02 -10.27
N GLU A 177 18.46 -10.08 -9.64
CA GLU A 177 19.34 -11.06 -10.28
C GLU A 177 19.14 -12.46 -9.70
N ALA A 178 19.24 -13.49 -10.55
CA ALA A 178 19.11 -14.90 -10.18
C ALA A 178 20.49 -15.52 -9.91
N PHE A 179 20.56 -16.42 -8.90
CA PHE A 179 21.71 -17.18 -8.49
C PHE A 179 21.36 -18.66 -8.29
N LEU A 180 22.34 -19.55 -8.46
CA LEU A 180 22.13 -20.99 -8.26
C LEU A 180 22.09 -21.41 -6.77
N ASP A 181 22.52 -20.56 -5.87
CA ASP A 181 22.45 -20.77 -4.43
C ASP A 181 22.33 -19.45 -3.66
N MET A 182 22.01 -19.56 -2.35
CA MET A 182 21.95 -18.44 -1.41
C MET A 182 23.16 -18.40 -0.46
N LYS A 183 24.32 -18.94 -0.88
CA LYS A 183 25.53 -18.99 -0.06
C LYS A 183 26.15 -17.60 0.07
N GLN A 184 27.10 -17.46 1.01
CA GLN A 184 27.81 -16.23 1.29
C GLN A 184 28.43 -15.59 0.04
N LYS A 185 29.06 -16.40 -0.81
CA LYS A 185 29.66 -15.91 -2.07
C LYS A 185 28.60 -15.28 -2.98
N SER A 186 27.47 -15.96 -3.23
CA SER A 186 26.37 -15.45 -4.04
C SER A 186 25.76 -14.18 -3.43
N TRP A 187 25.65 -14.13 -2.09
CA TRP A 187 25.17 -12.96 -1.36
C TRP A 187 26.07 -11.74 -1.59
N ILE A 188 27.37 -11.88 -1.42
CA ILE A 188 28.33 -10.79 -1.63
C ILE A 188 28.34 -10.37 -3.11
N THR A 189 28.39 -11.35 -4.05
CA THR A 189 28.37 -11.06 -5.50
C THR A 189 27.12 -10.27 -5.89
N ALA A 190 25.96 -10.64 -5.36
CA ALA A 190 24.70 -9.95 -5.61
C ALA A 190 24.76 -8.46 -5.19
N HIS A 191 25.39 -8.17 -4.05
CA HIS A 191 25.57 -6.78 -3.59
C HIS A 191 26.55 -6.00 -4.48
N VAL A 192 27.63 -6.62 -4.90
CA VAL A 192 28.59 -5.99 -5.83
C VAL A 192 27.89 -5.62 -7.13
N HIS A 193 27.18 -6.57 -7.76
CA HIS A 193 26.43 -6.31 -8.99
C HIS A 193 25.33 -5.27 -8.80
N MET A 194 24.68 -5.26 -7.64
CA MET A 194 23.66 -4.25 -7.28
C MET A 194 24.29 -2.85 -7.19
N TYR A 195 25.44 -2.70 -6.55
CA TYR A 195 26.15 -1.42 -6.46
C TYR A 195 26.66 -0.94 -7.83
N GLU A 196 27.15 -1.86 -8.65
CA GLU A 196 27.52 -1.54 -10.05
C GLU A 196 26.31 -1.06 -10.84
N PHE A 197 25.15 -1.73 -10.69
CA PHE A 197 23.90 -1.36 -11.36
C PHE A 197 23.37 -0.01 -10.91
N PHE A 198 23.45 0.32 -9.62
CA PHE A 198 23.06 1.62 -9.08
C PHE A 198 24.10 2.72 -9.31
N GLY A 199 25.32 2.37 -9.71
CA GLY A 199 26.42 3.33 -9.86
C GLY A 199 27.01 3.80 -8.53
N GLY A 200 26.70 3.13 -7.43
CA GLY A 200 27.16 3.47 -6.09
C GLY A 200 26.48 2.65 -4.99
N ALA A 201 26.84 2.90 -3.74
CA ALA A 201 26.27 2.26 -2.56
C ALA A 201 25.44 3.27 -1.76
N ALA A 202 24.24 2.86 -1.32
CA ALA A 202 23.44 3.65 -0.38
C ALA A 202 24.12 3.77 0.98
N ARG A 203 23.84 4.82 1.74
CA ARG A 203 24.42 5.05 3.07
C ARG A 203 24.08 3.95 4.07
N ILE A 204 22.88 3.37 3.95
CA ILE A 204 22.34 2.33 4.83
C ILE A 204 21.90 1.14 3.98
N LEU A 205 22.39 -0.04 4.34
CA LEU A 205 22.01 -1.32 3.77
C LEU A 205 21.17 -2.08 4.78
N VAL A 206 19.94 -2.42 4.40
CA VAL A 206 18.98 -3.10 5.28
C VAL A 206 18.69 -4.50 4.75
N PRO A 207 19.44 -5.51 5.18
CA PRO A 207 19.16 -6.90 4.87
C PRO A 207 17.97 -7.41 5.67
N ASP A 208 17.31 -8.46 5.15
CA ASP A 208 16.49 -9.30 6.01
C ASP A 208 17.35 -10.15 6.95
N ASN A 209 16.72 -10.75 7.97
CA ASN A 209 17.41 -11.60 8.95
C ASN A 209 17.82 -12.98 8.37
N CYS A 210 18.42 -13.00 7.19
CA CYS A 210 18.95 -14.22 6.61
C CYS A 210 20.29 -14.60 7.27
N LYS A 211 20.59 -15.89 7.33
CA LYS A 211 21.82 -16.41 7.97
C LYS A 211 23.12 -15.88 7.33
N THR A 212 23.09 -15.51 6.06
CA THR A 212 24.21 -14.92 5.33
C THR A 212 24.51 -13.48 5.74
N ALA A 213 23.52 -12.76 6.25
CA ALA A 213 23.68 -11.40 6.75
C ALA A 213 23.88 -11.36 8.28
N VAL A 214 23.13 -12.16 9.05
CA VAL A 214 23.11 -12.13 10.52
C VAL A 214 23.40 -13.52 11.08
N VAL A 215 24.52 -13.67 11.76
CA VAL A 215 24.98 -14.96 12.35
C VAL A 215 24.18 -15.32 13.61
N HIS A 216 23.82 -14.33 14.42
CA HIS A 216 23.11 -14.54 15.66
C HIS A 216 22.12 -13.42 15.97
N ASN A 217 20.85 -13.78 16.23
CA ASN A 217 19.82 -12.86 16.72
C ASN A 217 19.79 -12.90 18.25
N GLY A 218 20.71 -12.21 18.90
CA GLY A 218 20.98 -12.30 20.34
C GLY A 218 20.04 -11.53 21.26
N GLY A 219 18.81 -11.20 20.84
CA GLY A 219 17.85 -10.47 21.68
C GLY A 219 18.46 -9.19 22.27
N TRP A 220 18.62 -9.12 23.59
CA TRP A 220 19.23 -7.99 24.30
C TRP A 220 20.75 -7.79 24.05
N LYS A 221 21.46 -8.78 23.50
CA LYS A 221 22.91 -8.70 23.21
C LYS A 221 23.21 -8.16 21.80
N GLY A 222 22.20 -7.77 21.05
CA GLY A 222 22.37 -7.25 19.69
C GLY A 222 22.41 -8.34 18.62
N GLN A 223 22.35 -7.91 17.37
CA GLN A 223 22.50 -8.77 16.19
C GLN A 223 23.99 -8.82 15.82
N GLN A 224 24.53 -10.02 15.59
CA GLN A 224 25.88 -10.18 15.11
C GLN A 224 25.87 -10.32 13.58
N ILE A 225 26.42 -9.34 12.89
CA ILE A 225 26.55 -9.34 11.43
C ILE A 225 27.68 -10.32 11.04
N ASN A 226 27.52 -10.97 9.89
CA ASN A 226 28.58 -11.82 9.35
C ASN A 226 29.81 -10.97 9.03
N GLU A 227 31.02 -11.45 9.41
CA GLU A 227 32.28 -10.71 9.29
C GLU A 227 32.61 -10.32 7.84
N THR A 228 32.52 -11.26 6.89
CA THR A 228 32.77 -10.97 5.46
C THR A 228 31.75 -9.95 4.91
N TYR A 229 30.51 -9.98 5.42
CA TYR A 229 29.48 -9.01 5.03
C TYR A 229 29.76 -7.62 5.60
N GLN A 230 30.30 -7.58 6.81
CA GLN A 230 30.77 -6.33 7.43
C GLN A 230 31.96 -5.73 6.68
N GLU A 231 32.95 -6.56 6.29
CA GLU A 231 34.11 -6.11 5.48
C GLU A 231 33.68 -5.53 4.12
N MET A 232 32.67 -6.17 3.46
CA MET A 232 32.09 -5.63 2.23
C MET A 232 31.45 -4.26 2.47
N ALA A 233 30.70 -4.11 3.55
CA ALA A 233 30.04 -2.85 3.87
C ALA A 233 31.06 -1.73 4.16
N GLU A 234 32.12 -2.03 4.86
CA GLU A 234 33.25 -1.11 5.10
C GLU A 234 33.92 -0.69 3.79
N HIS A 235 34.17 -1.65 2.88
CA HIS A 235 34.75 -1.38 1.57
C HIS A 235 33.92 -0.39 0.74
N TYR A 236 32.61 -0.53 0.75
CA TYR A 236 31.66 0.34 0.01
C TYR A 236 31.21 1.57 0.80
N GLY A 237 31.63 1.73 2.06
CA GLY A 237 31.26 2.86 2.91
C GLY A 237 29.77 2.89 3.30
N THR A 238 29.12 1.74 3.36
CA THR A 238 27.71 1.59 3.75
C THR A 238 27.57 1.04 5.17
N ALA A 239 26.51 1.41 5.88
CA ALA A 239 26.22 0.88 7.22
C ALA A 239 25.16 -0.22 7.14
N ILE A 240 25.45 -1.43 7.64
CA ILE A 240 24.48 -2.52 7.70
C ILE A 240 23.59 -2.31 8.94
N ILE A 241 22.28 -2.15 8.72
CA ILE A 241 21.26 -2.07 9.78
C ILE A 241 20.20 -3.12 9.49
N PRO A 242 20.31 -4.34 10.04
CA PRO A 242 19.33 -5.39 9.81
C PRO A 242 17.93 -5.02 10.31
N ALA A 243 16.89 -5.46 9.60
CA ALA A 243 15.53 -5.26 10.04
C ALA A 243 15.27 -5.96 11.38
N ARG A 244 14.46 -5.33 12.25
CA ARG A 244 14.10 -5.92 13.53
C ARG A 244 13.25 -7.17 13.36
N VAL A 245 13.57 -8.21 14.14
CA VAL A 245 12.84 -9.47 14.13
C VAL A 245 11.37 -9.25 14.52
N ARG A 246 10.43 -9.80 13.74
CA ARG A 246 8.98 -9.73 13.97
C ARG A 246 8.36 -8.33 14.02
N THR A 247 8.95 -7.36 13.36
CA THR A 247 8.39 -6.02 13.24
C THR A 247 8.09 -5.69 11.77
N PRO A 248 6.98 -6.18 11.17
CA PRO A 248 6.63 -5.93 9.76
C PRO A 248 6.54 -4.44 9.41
N LYS A 249 6.37 -3.60 10.44
CA LYS A 249 6.28 -2.14 10.28
C LYS A 249 7.60 -1.46 9.93
N ASP A 250 8.73 -2.14 10.06
CA ASP A 250 10.05 -1.57 9.78
C ASP A 250 10.40 -1.64 8.28
N LYS A 251 9.75 -2.52 7.50
CA LYS A 251 9.93 -2.67 6.04
C LYS A 251 8.63 -2.52 5.23
N PRO A 252 7.83 -1.45 5.40
CA PRO A 252 6.56 -1.34 4.70
C PRO A 252 6.72 -1.22 3.18
N ASN A 253 7.86 -0.73 2.70
CA ASN A 253 8.15 -0.55 1.28
C ASN A 253 8.80 -1.78 0.64
N ALA A 254 9.72 -2.45 1.34
CA ALA A 254 10.39 -3.63 0.78
C ALA A 254 9.44 -4.79 0.59
N GLU A 255 8.65 -5.17 1.61
CA GLU A 255 7.69 -6.28 1.47
C GLU A 255 6.71 -6.03 0.32
N GLY A 256 6.19 -4.80 0.20
CA GLY A 256 5.33 -4.40 -0.91
C GLY A 256 6.04 -4.41 -2.25
N THR A 257 7.28 -3.94 -2.31
CA THR A 257 8.05 -3.86 -3.56
C THR A 257 8.62 -5.22 -3.96
N VAL A 258 9.14 -6.02 -3.03
CA VAL A 258 9.56 -7.41 -3.29
C VAL A 258 8.38 -8.24 -3.81
N ARG A 259 7.21 -8.10 -3.20
CA ARG A 259 5.99 -8.76 -3.69
C ARG A 259 5.61 -8.30 -5.10
N ASN A 260 5.71 -7.00 -5.38
CA ASN A 260 5.47 -6.46 -6.72
C ASN A 260 6.50 -6.98 -7.72
N ILE A 261 7.78 -7.04 -7.35
CA ILE A 261 8.86 -7.60 -8.17
C ILE A 261 8.60 -9.08 -8.46
N SER A 262 8.27 -9.88 -7.45
CA SER A 262 7.90 -11.28 -7.64
C SER A 262 6.74 -11.44 -8.63
N THR A 263 5.74 -10.55 -8.58
CA THR A 263 4.60 -10.57 -9.50
C THR A 263 4.99 -10.12 -10.92
N TRP A 264 5.67 -8.99 -11.05
CA TRP A 264 5.91 -8.35 -12.34
C TRP A 264 7.12 -8.89 -13.10
N ILE A 265 8.05 -9.56 -12.42
CA ILE A 265 9.26 -10.13 -13.01
C ILE A 265 9.15 -11.66 -12.96
N THR A 266 9.20 -12.29 -11.79
CA THR A 266 9.26 -13.74 -11.66
C THR A 266 8.00 -14.42 -12.18
N ALA A 267 6.80 -13.98 -11.76
CA ALA A 267 5.55 -14.56 -12.22
C ALA A 267 5.26 -14.26 -13.70
N ALA A 268 5.78 -13.14 -14.24
CA ALA A 268 5.65 -12.84 -15.67
C ALA A 268 6.42 -13.83 -16.54
N LEU A 269 7.51 -14.41 -16.04
CA LEU A 269 8.35 -15.38 -16.72
C LEU A 269 7.92 -16.86 -16.49
N ARG A 270 6.85 -17.10 -15.75
CA ARG A 270 6.41 -18.46 -15.33
C ARG A 270 6.14 -19.47 -16.46
N ASN A 271 5.85 -18.99 -17.66
CA ASN A 271 5.56 -19.82 -18.82
C ASN A 271 6.78 -19.94 -19.76
N GLU A 272 7.88 -19.30 -19.42
CA GLU A 272 9.13 -19.35 -20.19
C GLU A 272 10.03 -20.46 -19.63
N GLN A 273 10.78 -21.12 -20.51
CA GLN A 273 11.75 -22.13 -20.14
C GLN A 273 13.15 -21.59 -20.39
N PHE A 274 14.02 -21.75 -19.40
CA PHE A 274 15.41 -21.26 -19.46
C PHE A 274 16.36 -22.45 -19.34
N PHE A 275 17.38 -22.47 -20.18
CA PHE A 275 18.39 -23.53 -20.24
C PHE A 275 19.74 -23.08 -19.65
N SER A 276 19.84 -21.84 -19.21
CA SER A 276 21.00 -21.32 -18.51
C SER A 276 20.66 -20.19 -17.56
N LEU A 277 21.49 -20.00 -16.54
CA LEU A 277 21.38 -18.85 -15.62
C LEU A 277 21.50 -17.50 -16.37
N ALA A 278 22.31 -17.47 -17.43
CA ALA A 278 22.52 -16.28 -18.26
C ALA A 278 21.25 -15.89 -19.03
N GLU A 279 20.52 -16.87 -19.57
CA GLU A 279 19.24 -16.63 -20.25
C GLU A 279 18.19 -16.11 -19.27
N LEU A 280 18.05 -16.76 -18.11
CA LEU A 280 17.13 -16.31 -17.06
C LEU A 280 17.46 -14.86 -16.62
N ASN A 281 18.72 -14.56 -16.35
CA ASN A 281 19.13 -13.22 -15.94
C ASN A 281 18.94 -12.17 -17.04
N ARG A 282 19.04 -12.54 -18.31
CA ARG A 282 18.70 -11.65 -19.43
C ARG A 282 17.22 -11.31 -19.43
N ALA A 283 16.36 -12.32 -19.34
CA ALA A 283 14.91 -12.13 -19.28
C ALA A 283 14.47 -11.31 -18.04
N ILE A 284 15.09 -11.57 -16.88
CA ILE A 284 14.88 -10.77 -15.66
C ILE A 284 15.24 -9.30 -15.91
N ARG A 285 16.40 -9.00 -16.54
CA ARG A 285 16.83 -7.61 -16.81
C ARG A 285 15.86 -6.87 -17.72
N GLU A 286 15.34 -7.53 -18.76
CA GLU A 286 14.35 -6.93 -19.64
C GLU A 286 13.03 -6.58 -18.90
N LYS A 287 12.53 -7.47 -18.05
CA LYS A 287 11.36 -7.21 -17.21
C LYS A 287 11.62 -6.15 -16.15
N LEU A 288 12.82 -6.15 -15.57
CA LEU A 288 13.25 -5.16 -14.59
C LEU A 288 13.31 -3.75 -15.19
N GLU A 289 13.84 -3.61 -16.40
CA GLU A 289 13.86 -2.32 -17.10
C GLU A 289 12.44 -1.80 -17.33
N GLN A 290 11.53 -2.66 -17.81
CA GLN A 290 10.12 -2.31 -17.96
C GLN A 290 9.49 -1.90 -16.62
N PHE A 291 9.78 -2.62 -15.53
CA PHE A 291 9.29 -2.33 -14.19
C PHE A 291 9.80 -0.97 -13.68
N ASN A 292 11.08 -0.69 -13.84
CA ASN A 292 11.71 0.54 -13.36
C ASN A 292 11.26 1.79 -14.15
N ARG A 293 10.96 1.63 -15.44
CA ARG A 293 10.44 2.70 -16.31
C ARG A 293 8.92 2.88 -16.25
N LYS A 294 8.20 1.96 -15.61
CA LYS A 294 6.74 2.04 -15.52
C LYS A 294 6.31 3.26 -14.70
N LEU A 295 5.43 4.08 -15.28
CA LEU A 295 4.86 5.24 -14.60
C LEU A 295 4.09 4.83 -13.33
N PHE A 296 4.18 5.65 -12.30
CA PHE A 296 3.40 5.47 -11.09
C PHE A 296 1.91 5.74 -11.34
N GLN A 297 1.03 5.05 -10.60
CA GLN A 297 -0.41 5.25 -10.71
C GLN A 297 -0.93 6.47 -9.92
N LYS A 298 -0.22 6.88 -8.85
CA LYS A 298 -0.68 7.88 -7.88
C LYS A 298 0.22 9.11 -7.74
N LYS A 299 1.33 9.14 -8.43
CA LYS A 299 2.28 10.25 -8.47
C LYS A 299 2.88 10.36 -9.87
N GLU A 300 3.43 11.51 -10.22
CA GLU A 300 4.10 11.73 -11.51
C GLU A 300 5.43 10.98 -11.58
N GLY A 301 5.89 10.69 -12.82
CA GLY A 301 7.15 10.03 -13.10
C GLY A 301 7.15 8.51 -12.92
N SER A 302 8.34 7.95 -13.01
CA SER A 302 8.65 6.54 -12.85
C SER A 302 9.66 6.33 -11.71
N ARG A 303 9.99 5.07 -11.42
CA ARG A 303 11.07 4.73 -10.47
C ARG A 303 12.42 5.25 -10.95
N LEU A 304 12.66 5.14 -12.27
CA LEU A 304 13.89 5.64 -12.89
C LEU A 304 14.01 7.16 -12.74
N ASP A 305 12.93 7.92 -12.96
CA ASP A 305 12.96 9.38 -12.83
C ASP A 305 13.33 9.81 -11.41
N LEU A 306 12.77 9.15 -10.39
CA LEU A 306 13.12 9.41 -9.00
C LEU A 306 14.53 8.92 -8.64
N PHE A 307 14.99 7.84 -9.25
CA PHE A 307 16.34 7.31 -9.02
C PHE A 307 17.43 8.27 -9.54
N LEU A 308 17.15 9.06 -10.57
CA LEU A 308 18.09 10.09 -11.04
C LEU A 308 18.30 11.23 -10.01
N GLU A 309 17.45 11.28 -8.98
CA GLU A 309 17.58 12.18 -7.82
C GLU A 309 18.24 11.48 -6.63
N ASP A 310 18.30 10.12 -6.64
CA ASP A 310 18.89 9.25 -5.63
C ASP A 310 20.44 9.29 -5.71
#